data_244a8fb8391434ac0370b4e6f3702f81
#
_entry.id   244a8fb8391434ac0370b4e6f3702f81
#
_cell.length_a   1.000
_cell.length_b   1.000
_cell.length_c   1.000
_cell.angle_alpha   90.00
_cell.angle_beta   90.00
_cell.angle_gamma   90.00
#
_symmetry.space_group_name_H-M   'P 1'
#
loop_
_entity.id
_entity.type
_entity.pdbx_description
1 polymer ?
#
loop_
_entity_poly.entity_id
_entity_poly.type
_entity_poly.pdbx_seq_one_letter_code
_entity_poly.pdbx_strand_id
1 'polypeptide(L)'
;MNKNLMEKRIHGEADFPISFYEQSFAADEEVLAPLHYHAEMEVLVAKRGKITVRFDGNEMELEEGEGLFINSSKLHAIYGKKGEEKAFTAVVFSDKLIAAKDDRIAVKYLECIESGVLIVPERLSRELVRKYIDNIVGLMNKGNYGYEFGIKADIMKLFEELVKTADGKPMEKIPYKYQCVKQVLAYIEENYGERITLQKLADVAGLNREYFCRMFSEVAGETAFTYLNRYRIKKGIEYLKGTDMTVQKISGLCGFETASYFYKVCKQFEGKSPRQIREEVQGIQVP
;
A
#
# COMPACT_ATOMS: atom_id res chain seq x y z
N MET A 1 -2.71 -21.45 -9.46
CA MET A 1 -1.46 -20.91 -8.90
C MET A 1 -1.77 -19.51 -8.36
N ASN A 2 -2.18 -19.39 -7.08
CA ASN A 2 -2.34 -18.08 -6.46
C ASN A 2 -0.95 -17.58 -6.04
N LYS A 3 -0.28 -16.83 -6.92
CA LYS A 3 0.86 -16.03 -6.53
C LYS A 3 0.32 -14.95 -5.59
N ASN A 4 0.87 -14.86 -4.38
CA ASN A 4 0.59 -13.77 -3.47
C ASN A 4 1.12 -12.49 -4.14
N LEU A 5 0.21 -11.68 -4.70
CA LEU A 5 0.53 -10.47 -5.47
C LEU A 5 0.80 -9.27 -4.57
N MET A 6 0.55 -9.39 -3.27
CA MET A 6 0.86 -8.32 -2.31
C MET A 6 2.37 -8.22 -2.11
N GLU A 7 2.92 -7.05 -2.31
CA GLU A 7 4.32 -6.78 -2.01
C GLU A 7 4.59 -6.95 -0.51
N LYS A 8 5.71 -7.61 -0.19
CA LYS A 8 6.07 -7.92 1.22
C LYS A 8 7.01 -6.89 1.83
N ARG A 9 7.48 -5.94 1.04
CA ARG A 9 8.42 -4.92 1.47
C ARG A 9 7.71 -3.94 2.41
N ILE A 10 8.38 -3.58 3.49
CA ILE A 10 7.96 -2.47 4.35
C ILE A 10 8.60 -1.20 3.79
N HIS A 11 7.78 -0.20 3.48
CA HIS A 11 8.23 1.06 2.90
C HIS A 11 8.36 2.12 4.00
N GLY A 12 9.62 2.52 4.27
CA GLY A 12 9.94 3.52 5.31
C GLY A 12 9.85 3.00 6.74
N GLU A 13 9.95 3.91 7.67
CA GLU A 13 9.85 3.66 9.11
C GLU A 13 8.42 3.87 9.60
N ALA A 14 8.07 3.35 10.78
CA ALA A 14 6.70 3.41 11.29
C ALA A 14 6.21 4.85 11.54
N ASP A 15 7.12 5.74 11.91
CA ASP A 15 6.89 7.17 12.19
C ASP A 15 7.19 8.08 10.99
N PHE A 16 7.91 7.57 9.99
CA PHE A 16 8.19 8.25 8.73
C PHE A 16 8.03 7.30 7.53
N PRO A 17 6.78 6.96 7.14
CA PRO A 17 6.48 5.90 6.19
C PRO A 17 6.64 6.33 4.73
N ILE A 18 7.89 6.55 4.30
CA ILE A 18 8.28 6.82 2.93
C ILE A 18 9.59 6.11 2.59
N SER A 19 9.71 5.60 1.38
CA SER A 19 10.94 5.07 0.81
C SER A 19 11.06 5.45 -0.65
N PHE A 20 12.29 5.45 -1.16
CA PHE A 20 12.50 5.50 -2.60
C PHE A 20 13.42 4.36 -3.06
N TYR A 21 13.27 3.97 -4.30
CA TYR A 21 13.99 2.88 -4.93
C TYR A 21 14.46 3.32 -6.31
N GLU A 22 15.76 3.31 -6.54
CA GLU A 22 16.36 3.56 -7.84
C GLU A 22 16.79 2.22 -8.42
N GLN A 23 16.28 1.88 -9.60
CA GLN A 23 16.56 0.61 -10.25
C GLN A 23 16.98 0.85 -11.70
N SER A 24 18.02 0.12 -12.12
CA SER A 24 18.54 0.14 -13.49
C SER A 24 18.57 -1.29 -14.04
N PHE A 25 18.22 -1.45 -15.31
CA PHE A 25 18.02 -2.72 -15.96
C PHE A 25 18.78 -2.77 -17.28
N ALA A 26 19.35 -3.94 -17.57
CA ALA A 26 20.01 -4.20 -18.83
C ALA A 26 19.02 -4.18 -20.01
N ALA A 27 19.56 -4.06 -21.23
CA ALA A 27 18.74 -3.93 -22.43
C ALA A 27 17.88 -5.17 -22.73
N ASP A 28 18.23 -6.34 -22.24
CA ASP A 28 17.50 -7.60 -22.44
C ASP A 28 16.41 -7.87 -21.41
N GLU A 29 16.35 -7.11 -20.32
CA GLU A 29 15.31 -7.25 -19.30
C GLU A 29 14.00 -6.59 -19.75
N GLU A 30 12.91 -7.35 -19.78
CA GLU A 30 11.59 -6.87 -20.19
C GLU A 30 10.63 -6.68 -19.01
N VAL A 31 10.76 -7.48 -17.93
CA VAL A 31 9.94 -7.36 -16.72
C VAL A 31 10.77 -6.67 -15.65
N LEU A 32 10.48 -5.41 -15.40
CA LEU A 32 11.23 -4.57 -14.45
C LEU A 32 10.67 -4.71 -13.03
N ALA A 33 9.34 -4.80 -12.90
CA ALA A 33 8.67 -5.22 -11.68
C ALA A 33 7.49 -6.13 -12.03
N PRO A 34 7.43 -7.36 -11.47
CA PRO A 34 6.32 -8.28 -11.73
C PRO A 34 5.02 -7.74 -11.12
N LEU A 35 3.88 -8.25 -11.59
CA LEU A 35 2.56 -7.86 -11.10
C LEU A 35 2.45 -7.99 -9.58
N HIS A 36 2.16 -6.87 -8.91
CA HIS A 36 2.03 -6.77 -7.46
C HIS A 36 1.11 -5.61 -7.06
N TYR A 37 0.81 -5.50 -5.77
CA TYR A 37 0.17 -4.34 -5.15
C TYR A 37 0.68 -4.17 -3.72
N HIS A 38 0.55 -2.97 -3.18
CA HIS A 38 0.86 -2.62 -1.80
C HIS A 38 -0.17 -1.61 -1.26
N ALA A 39 -0.19 -1.40 0.05
CA ALA A 39 -1.17 -0.51 0.70
C ALA A 39 -0.82 0.98 0.56
N GLU A 40 0.41 1.29 0.22
CA GLU A 40 0.95 2.63 0.09
C GLU A 40 0.59 3.22 -1.30
N MET A 41 0.70 4.53 -1.42
CA MET A 41 0.71 5.26 -2.69
C MET A 41 2.13 5.24 -3.27
N GLU A 42 2.23 5.30 -4.60
CA GLU A 42 3.53 5.29 -5.28
C GLU A 42 3.58 6.37 -6.36
N VAL A 43 4.74 7.00 -6.52
CA VAL A 43 5.08 7.74 -7.72
C VAL A 43 6.26 7.08 -8.40
N LEU A 44 5.99 6.52 -9.57
CA LEU A 44 6.98 5.91 -10.44
C LEU A 44 7.47 6.95 -11.47
N VAL A 45 8.78 7.07 -11.67
CA VAL A 45 9.39 8.01 -12.62
C VAL A 45 10.33 7.27 -13.56
N ALA A 46 10.14 7.41 -14.87
CA ALA A 46 11.08 6.92 -15.87
C ALA A 46 12.35 7.79 -15.84
N LYS A 47 13.51 7.22 -15.52
CA LYS A 47 14.82 7.92 -15.41
C LYS A 47 15.70 7.70 -16.62
N ARG A 48 15.54 6.58 -17.32
CA ARG A 48 16.22 6.26 -18.57
C ARG A 48 15.36 5.36 -19.40
N GLY A 49 15.32 5.59 -20.70
CA GLY A 49 14.55 4.82 -21.66
C GLY A 49 13.04 4.95 -21.43
N LYS A 50 12.30 4.19 -22.21
CA LYS A 50 10.85 4.13 -22.12
C LYS A 50 10.42 2.97 -21.24
N ILE A 51 9.52 3.21 -20.30
CA ILE A 51 8.91 2.18 -19.46
C ILE A 51 7.41 2.13 -19.68
N THR A 52 6.85 0.93 -19.59
CA THR A 52 5.42 0.68 -19.71
C THR A 52 4.89 0.19 -18.38
N VAL A 53 3.88 0.85 -17.84
CA VAL A 53 3.22 0.44 -16.60
C VAL A 53 1.83 -0.09 -16.94
N ARG A 54 1.53 -1.33 -16.49
CA ARG A 54 0.19 -1.91 -16.54
C ARG A 54 -0.44 -1.84 -15.18
N PHE A 55 -1.63 -1.27 -15.09
CA PHE A 55 -2.37 -1.12 -13.85
C PHE A 55 -3.88 -1.15 -14.10
N ASP A 56 -4.63 -1.88 -13.26
CA ASP A 56 -6.09 -2.00 -13.33
C ASP A 56 -6.65 -2.28 -14.74
N GLY A 57 -5.93 -3.05 -15.57
CA GLY A 57 -6.31 -3.36 -16.94
C GLY A 57 -5.96 -2.29 -17.98
N ASN A 58 -5.41 -1.14 -17.54
CA ASN A 58 -4.88 -0.09 -18.40
C ASN A 58 -3.37 -0.27 -18.63
N GLU A 59 -2.86 0.42 -19.65
CA GLU A 59 -1.43 0.46 -19.95
C GLU A 59 -1.02 1.91 -20.23
N MET A 60 0.07 2.35 -19.63
CA MET A 60 0.63 3.68 -19.84
C MET A 60 2.13 3.60 -20.14
N GLU A 61 2.55 4.19 -21.22
CA GLU A 61 3.96 4.41 -21.53
C GLU A 61 4.42 5.73 -20.92
N LEU A 62 5.58 5.69 -20.26
CA LEU A 62 6.26 6.86 -19.70
C LEU A 62 7.56 7.08 -20.45
N GLU A 63 7.73 8.29 -20.93
CA GLU A 63 8.99 8.78 -21.48
C GLU A 63 9.92 9.24 -20.36
N GLU A 64 11.21 9.32 -20.63
CA GLU A 64 12.21 9.79 -19.67
C GLU A 64 11.82 11.14 -19.04
N GLY A 65 11.84 11.19 -17.70
CA GLY A 65 11.43 12.32 -16.89
C GLY A 65 9.94 12.42 -16.60
N GLU A 66 9.09 11.60 -17.22
CA GLU A 66 7.67 11.54 -16.87
C GLU A 66 7.44 10.59 -15.69
N GLY A 67 6.34 10.81 -14.96
CA GLY A 67 5.94 9.98 -13.83
C GLY A 67 4.52 9.47 -13.93
N LEU A 68 4.23 8.48 -13.10
CA LEU A 68 2.90 7.91 -12.89
C LEU A 68 2.61 7.89 -11.40
N PHE A 69 1.49 8.49 -11.00
CA PHE A 69 0.93 8.32 -9.67
C PHE A 69 0.09 7.03 -9.64
N ILE A 70 0.44 6.14 -8.74
CA ILE A 70 -0.25 4.86 -8.49
C ILE A 70 -0.91 4.97 -7.11
N ASN A 71 -2.23 4.90 -7.09
CA ASN A 71 -3.00 4.98 -5.86
C ASN A 71 -2.82 3.71 -5.01
N SER A 72 -3.12 3.80 -3.70
CA SER A 72 -3.04 2.68 -2.76
C SER A 72 -3.81 1.45 -3.25
N SER A 73 -3.27 0.27 -2.98
CA SER A 73 -3.87 -1.03 -3.31
C SER A 73 -4.12 -1.29 -4.81
N LYS A 74 -3.57 -0.48 -5.72
CA LYS A 74 -3.66 -0.68 -7.16
C LYS A 74 -2.74 -1.79 -7.63
N LEU A 75 -3.30 -2.76 -8.36
CA LEU A 75 -2.53 -3.85 -8.96
C LEU A 75 -1.75 -3.32 -10.17
N HIS A 76 -0.43 -3.42 -10.14
CA HIS A 76 0.42 -2.88 -11.21
C HIS A 76 1.66 -3.75 -11.49
N ALA A 77 2.23 -3.56 -12.70
CA ALA A 77 3.46 -4.20 -13.15
C ALA A 77 4.23 -3.24 -14.06
N ILE A 78 5.56 -3.32 -14.05
CA ILE A 78 6.43 -2.43 -14.81
C ILE A 78 7.20 -3.25 -15.83
N TYR A 79 7.19 -2.78 -17.07
CA TYR A 79 7.85 -3.40 -18.20
C TYR A 79 8.77 -2.41 -18.91
N GLY A 80 9.77 -2.93 -19.58
CA GLY A 80 10.66 -2.18 -20.44
C GLY A 80 10.75 -2.78 -21.83
N LYS A 81 11.04 -1.96 -22.83
CA LYS A 81 11.26 -2.42 -24.19
C LYS A 81 12.61 -3.12 -24.30
N LYS A 82 12.64 -4.28 -24.95
CA LYS A 82 13.87 -5.00 -25.24
C LYS A 82 14.77 -4.20 -26.17
N GLY A 83 16.06 -4.25 -25.91
CA GLY A 83 17.08 -3.55 -26.71
C GLY A 83 17.45 -2.16 -26.21
N GLU A 84 16.85 -1.68 -25.14
CA GLU A 84 17.13 -0.37 -24.54
C GLU A 84 17.49 -0.55 -23.06
N GLU A 85 18.50 0.18 -22.56
CA GLU A 85 18.72 0.30 -21.11
C GLU A 85 17.60 1.10 -20.47
N LYS A 86 17.16 0.68 -19.32
CA LYS A 86 16.05 1.29 -18.60
C LYS A 86 16.43 1.59 -17.16
N ALA A 87 15.89 2.68 -16.64
CA ALA A 87 15.96 2.97 -15.22
C ALA A 87 14.69 3.68 -14.76
N PHE A 88 14.27 3.40 -13.54
CA PHE A 88 13.18 4.13 -12.91
C PHE A 88 13.51 4.43 -11.44
N THR A 89 12.83 5.43 -10.92
CA THR A 89 12.74 5.72 -9.48
C THR A 89 11.31 5.53 -9.04
N ALA A 90 11.09 4.77 -7.97
CA ALA A 90 9.81 4.62 -7.29
C ALA A 90 9.88 5.30 -5.93
N VAL A 91 8.99 6.25 -5.65
CA VAL A 91 8.79 6.85 -4.32
C VAL A 91 7.49 6.31 -3.75
N VAL A 92 7.59 5.51 -2.70
CA VAL A 92 6.47 4.82 -2.07
C VAL A 92 6.22 5.39 -0.68
N PHE A 93 4.99 5.83 -0.39
CA PHE A 93 4.64 6.49 0.86
C PHE A 93 3.21 6.22 1.30
N SER A 94 2.99 6.23 2.62
CA SER A 94 1.66 6.10 3.22
C SER A 94 0.93 7.45 3.24
N ASP A 95 -0.40 7.42 3.16
CA ASP A 95 -1.32 8.53 3.42
C ASP A 95 -1.05 9.22 4.77
N LYS A 96 -0.60 8.45 5.78
CA LYS A 96 -0.23 8.95 7.12
C LYS A 96 0.90 9.97 7.10
N LEU A 97 1.70 9.99 6.03
CA LEU A 97 2.74 11.00 5.86
C LEU A 97 2.14 12.39 5.57
N ILE A 98 0.96 12.41 4.92
CA ILE A 98 0.28 13.63 4.49
C ILE A 98 -0.60 14.18 5.61
N ALA A 99 -1.44 13.33 6.21
CA ALA A 99 -2.42 13.75 7.19
C ALA A 99 -2.74 12.65 8.21
N ALA A 100 -3.11 13.04 9.42
CA ALA A 100 -3.69 12.13 10.39
C ALA A 100 -5.11 11.71 9.94
N LYS A 101 -5.58 10.54 10.41
CA LYS A 101 -6.86 9.94 10.00
C LYS A 101 -8.09 10.86 10.16
N ASP A 102 -8.07 11.73 11.17
CA ASP A 102 -9.17 12.66 11.47
C ASP A 102 -8.90 14.09 10.93
N ASP A 103 -7.82 14.28 10.18
CA ASP A 103 -7.51 15.56 9.56
C ASP A 103 -8.47 15.86 8.40
N ARG A 104 -8.79 17.14 8.21
CA ARG A 104 -9.67 17.59 7.13
C ARG A 104 -9.16 17.20 5.74
N ILE A 105 -7.85 17.17 5.54
CA ILE A 105 -7.22 16.77 4.27
C ILE A 105 -7.46 15.29 4.02
N ALA A 106 -7.25 14.43 5.04
CA ALA A 106 -7.50 13.01 4.93
C ALA A 106 -8.95 12.73 4.54
N VAL A 107 -9.91 13.24 5.33
CA VAL A 107 -11.33 12.97 5.12
C VAL A 107 -11.87 13.55 3.81
N LYS A 108 -11.44 14.76 3.44
CA LYS A 108 -12.01 15.46 2.27
C LYS A 108 -11.37 15.04 0.96
N TYR A 109 -10.09 14.70 0.95
CA TYR A 109 -9.34 14.47 -0.28
C TYR A 109 -8.73 13.07 -0.36
N LEU A 110 -7.92 12.63 0.62
CA LEU A 110 -7.19 11.37 0.50
C LEU A 110 -8.13 10.16 0.44
N GLU A 111 -9.14 10.10 1.32
CA GLU A 111 -10.15 9.03 1.30
C GLU A 111 -10.95 9.02 -0.01
N CYS A 112 -11.22 10.20 -0.60
CA CYS A 112 -11.90 10.31 -1.88
C CYS A 112 -11.01 9.84 -3.05
N ILE A 113 -9.70 10.11 -3.00
CA ILE A 113 -8.73 9.62 -3.99
C ILE A 113 -8.59 8.10 -3.85
N GLU A 114 -8.35 7.59 -2.65
CA GLU A 114 -8.21 6.15 -2.39
C GLU A 114 -9.43 5.34 -2.84
N SER A 115 -10.61 5.86 -2.59
CA SER A 115 -11.87 5.22 -2.99
C SER A 115 -12.24 5.42 -4.47
N GLY A 116 -11.47 6.19 -5.23
CA GLY A 116 -11.77 6.50 -6.63
C GLY A 116 -12.97 7.44 -6.83
N VAL A 117 -13.44 8.12 -5.78
CA VAL A 117 -14.50 9.15 -5.85
C VAL A 117 -13.94 10.44 -6.43
N LEU A 118 -12.71 10.78 -6.11
CA LEU A 118 -11.95 11.89 -6.69
C LEU A 118 -10.85 11.30 -7.57
N ILE A 119 -10.97 11.49 -8.88
CA ILE A 119 -10.00 10.99 -9.86
C ILE A 119 -8.96 12.06 -10.09
N VAL A 120 -7.75 11.82 -9.60
CA VAL A 120 -6.59 12.67 -9.88
C VAL A 120 -5.88 12.20 -11.14
N PRO A 121 -5.16 13.08 -11.85
CA PRO A 121 -4.34 12.68 -12.98
C PRO A 121 -3.29 11.65 -12.56
N GLU A 122 -3.26 10.52 -13.24
CA GLU A 122 -2.26 9.48 -12.98
C GLU A 122 -0.90 9.87 -13.59
N ARG A 123 -0.87 10.46 -14.80
CA ARG A 123 0.36 10.92 -15.45
C ARG A 123 0.86 12.23 -14.82
N LEU A 124 2.13 12.21 -14.41
CA LEU A 124 2.85 13.40 -13.93
C LEU A 124 3.76 13.95 -15.03
N SER A 125 3.64 15.24 -15.30
CA SER A 125 4.51 15.92 -16.23
C SER A 125 5.97 15.97 -15.73
N ARG A 126 6.91 16.14 -16.66
CA ARG A 126 8.34 16.34 -16.31
C ARG A 126 8.57 17.50 -15.34
N GLU A 127 7.71 18.53 -15.42
CA GLU A 127 7.78 19.67 -14.51
C GLU A 127 7.43 19.29 -13.08
N LEU A 128 6.31 18.57 -12.87
CA LEU A 128 5.88 18.10 -11.54
C LEU A 128 6.90 17.11 -10.95
N VAL A 129 7.41 16.19 -11.78
CA VAL A 129 8.45 15.24 -11.36
C VAL A 129 9.68 15.98 -10.87
N ARG A 130 10.23 16.89 -11.67
CA ARG A 130 11.44 17.68 -11.32
C ARG A 130 11.23 18.52 -10.07
N LYS A 131 10.06 19.14 -9.97
CA LYS A 131 9.75 20.08 -8.89
C LYS A 131 9.59 19.40 -7.53
N TYR A 132 8.98 18.23 -7.50
CA TYR A 132 8.62 17.57 -6.25
C TYR A 132 9.36 16.25 -6.05
N ILE A 133 9.30 15.33 -7.01
CA ILE A 133 9.83 13.97 -6.81
C ILE A 133 11.35 13.94 -6.77
N ASP A 134 12.01 14.62 -7.71
CA ASP A 134 13.48 14.72 -7.72
C ASP A 134 14.00 15.45 -6.48
N ASN A 135 13.24 16.45 -5.98
CA ASN A 135 13.61 17.13 -4.74
C ASN A 135 13.44 16.22 -3.51
N ILE A 136 12.34 15.43 -3.41
CA ILE A 136 12.14 14.44 -2.35
C ILE A 136 13.32 13.46 -2.32
N VAL A 137 13.67 12.86 -3.46
CA VAL A 137 14.81 11.93 -3.56
C VAL A 137 16.11 12.60 -3.16
N GLY A 138 16.34 13.84 -3.60
CA GLY A 138 17.50 14.62 -3.22
C GLY A 138 17.58 14.94 -1.73
N LEU A 139 16.46 15.22 -1.07
CA LEU A 139 16.38 15.46 0.36
C LEU A 139 16.66 14.15 1.15
N MET A 140 16.08 13.03 0.73
CA MET A 140 16.32 11.72 1.36
C MET A 140 17.78 11.30 1.24
N ASN A 141 18.41 11.50 0.07
CA ASN A 141 19.82 11.17 -0.16
C ASN A 141 20.78 12.02 0.69
N LYS A 142 20.44 13.30 0.92
CA LYS A 142 21.29 14.18 1.73
C LYS A 142 21.14 13.95 3.23
N GLY A 143 19.94 13.60 3.70
CA GLY A 143 19.63 13.33 5.10
C GLY A 143 19.97 14.48 6.06
N ASN A 144 19.95 15.75 5.60
CA ASN A 144 20.24 16.90 6.44
C ASN A 144 19.18 17.08 7.51
N TYR A 145 19.55 17.61 8.67
CA TYR A 145 18.61 17.86 9.75
C TYR A 145 17.38 18.65 9.29
N GLY A 146 16.18 18.11 9.52
CA GLY A 146 14.91 18.69 9.12
C GLY A 146 14.46 18.39 7.68
N TYR A 147 15.12 17.45 6.97
CA TYR A 147 14.74 17.03 5.60
C TYR A 147 13.30 16.51 5.51
N GLU A 148 12.77 15.96 6.61
CA GLU A 148 11.41 15.46 6.73
C GLU A 148 10.35 16.54 6.46
N PHE A 149 10.61 17.78 6.91
CA PHE A 149 9.71 18.91 6.63
C PHE A 149 9.64 19.21 5.13
N GLY A 150 10.80 19.19 4.44
CA GLY A 150 10.86 19.39 3.01
C GLY A 150 10.11 18.32 2.23
N ILE A 151 10.30 17.05 2.59
CA ILE A 151 9.59 15.92 1.98
C ILE A 151 8.08 16.05 2.15
N LYS A 152 7.61 16.31 3.36
CA LYS A 152 6.17 16.51 3.62
C LYS A 152 5.61 17.69 2.83
N ALA A 153 6.33 18.80 2.78
CA ALA A 153 5.92 19.98 2.02
C ALA A 153 5.77 19.67 0.53
N ASP A 154 6.72 18.95 -0.06
CA ASP A 154 6.69 18.60 -1.48
C ASP A 154 5.57 17.61 -1.81
N ILE A 155 5.33 16.60 -0.97
CA ILE A 155 4.19 15.69 -1.14
C ILE A 155 2.87 16.45 -1.04
N MET A 156 2.70 17.32 -0.04
CA MET A 156 1.48 18.13 0.10
C MET A 156 1.26 19.05 -1.08
N LYS A 157 2.33 19.65 -1.63
CA LYS A 157 2.26 20.51 -2.82
C LYS A 157 1.93 19.70 -4.07
N LEU A 158 2.50 18.51 -4.24
CA LEU A 158 2.13 17.60 -5.33
C LEU A 158 0.64 17.27 -5.27
N PHE A 159 0.11 16.89 -4.10
CA PHE A 159 -1.32 16.61 -3.95
C PHE A 159 -2.21 17.83 -4.18
N GLU A 160 -1.76 19.03 -3.80
CA GLU A 160 -2.44 20.29 -4.12
C GLU A 160 -2.61 20.44 -5.64
N GLU A 161 -1.54 20.21 -6.42
CA GLU A 161 -1.59 20.28 -7.90
C GLU A 161 -2.49 19.18 -8.49
N LEU A 162 -2.37 17.93 -8.00
CA LEU A 162 -3.22 16.82 -8.46
C LEU A 162 -4.70 17.10 -8.22
N VAL A 163 -5.06 17.58 -7.03
CA VAL A 163 -6.45 17.88 -6.67
C VAL A 163 -7.03 19.06 -7.46
N LYS A 164 -6.22 20.09 -7.79
CA LYS A 164 -6.65 21.21 -8.63
C LYS A 164 -7.06 20.78 -10.04
N THR A 165 -6.44 19.74 -10.55
CA THR A 165 -6.66 19.22 -11.91
C THR A 165 -7.49 17.93 -11.92
N ALA A 166 -8.02 17.50 -10.77
CA ALA A 166 -8.80 16.30 -10.63
C ALA A 166 -10.15 16.41 -11.35
N ASP A 167 -10.56 15.33 -12.01
CA ASP A 167 -11.93 15.16 -12.47
C ASP A 167 -12.84 14.73 -11.32
N GLY A 168 -14.00 15.36 -11.21
CA GLY A 168 -14.91 15.17 -10.10
C GLY A 168 -14.80 16.30 -9.07
N LYS A 169 -15.80 16.41 -8.22
CA LYS A 169 -15.75 17.31 -7.05
C LYS A 169 -15.56 16.45 -5.81
N PRO A 170 -14.70 16.86 -4.86
CA PRO A 170 -14.70 16.22 -3.56
C PRO A 170 -16.13 16.17 -3.06
N MET A 171 -16.66 14.98 -2.83
CA MET A 171 -18.05 14.86 -2.35
C MET A 171 -18.10 15.46 -0.95
N GLU A 172 -19.13 16.28 -0.69
CA GLU A 172 -19.40 16.74 0.68
C GLU A 172 -19.69 15.55 1.63
N LYS A 173 -20.04 14.40 1.05
CA LYS A 173 -20.28 13.14 1.78
C LYS A 173 -19.69 11.97 1.00
N ILE A 174 -18.85 11.21 1.64
CA ILE A 174 -18.36 9.92 1.14
C ILE A 174 -19.58 9.02 0.86
N PRO A 175 -19.66 8.33 -0.29
CA PRO A 175 -20.77 7.42 -0.57
C PRO A 175 -20.96 6.40 0.55
N TYR A 176 -22.21 6.11 0.90
CA TYR A 176 -22.56 5.23 2.02
C TYR A 176 -21.79 3.89 2.03
N LYS A 177 -21.58 3.28 0.86
CA LYS A 177 -20.83 2.02 0.75
C LYS A 177 -19.38 2.13 1.26
N TYR A 178 -18.70 3.25 1.01
CA TYR A 178 -17.33 3.48 1.49
C TYR A 178 -17.29 3.78 2.98
N GLN A 179 -18.30 4.51 3.49
CA GLN A 179 -18.45 4.73 4.93
C GLN A 179 -18.64 3.41 5.67
N CYS A 180 -19.48 2.50 5.15
CA CYS A 180 -19.68 1.18 5.70
C CYS A 180 -18.37 0.36 5.74
N VAL A 181 -17.61 0.36 4.62
CA VAL A 181 -16.31 -0.35 4.58
C VAL A 181 -15.35 0.26 5.60
N LYS A 182 -15.23 1.59 5.66
CA LYS A 182 -14.37 2.28 6.64
C LYS A 182 -14.72 1.90 8.09
N GLN A 183 -16.02 1.89 8.44
CA GLN A 183 -16.46 1.46 9.77
C GLN A 183 -16.06 0.01 10.08
N VAL A 184 -16.19 -0.89 9.10
CA VAL A 184 -15.80 -2.30 9.25
C VAL A 184 -14.28 -2.44 9.40
N LEU A 185 -13.50 -1.70 8.62
CA LEU A 185 -12.03 -1.71 8.73
C LEU A 185 -11.58 -1.21 10.10
N ALA A 186 -12.13 -0.09 10.58
CA ALA A 186 -11.85 0.43 11.91
C ALA A 186 -12.23 -0.58 13.01
N TYR A 187 -13.41 -1.21 12.90
CA TYR A 187 -13.83 -2.26 13.83
C TYR A 187 -12.86 -3.45 13.84
N ILE A 188 -12.39 -3.88 12.67
CA ILE A 188 -11.39 -4.96 12.58
C ILE A 188 -10.08 -4.54 13.25
N GLU A 189 -9.60 -3.32 13.02
CA GLU A 189 -8.36 -2.81 13.59
C GLU A 189 -8.40 -2.73 15.13
N GLU A 190 -9.56 -2.37 15.68
CA GLU A 190 -9.76 -2.28 17.14
C GLU A 190 -9.98 -3.63 17.81
N ASN A 191 -10.58 -4.60 17.08
CA ASN A 191 -11.07 -5.85 17.66
C ASN A 191 -10.42 -7.12 17.07
N TYR A 192 -9.33 -7.00 16.27
CA TYR A 192 -8.75 -8.14 15.56
C TYR A 192 -8.37 -9.34 16.43
N GLY A 193 -8.04 -9.11 17.70
CA GLY A 193 -7.71 -10.15 18.68
C GLY A 193 -8.91 -10.97 19.12
N GLU A 194 -10.14 -10.51 18.86
CA GLU A 194 -11.36 -11.16 19.28
C GLU A 194 -11.96 -12.09 18.22
N ARG A 195 -12.99 -12.85 18.60
CA ARG A 195 -13.74 -13.68 17.66
C ARG A 195 -14.66 -12.81 16.79
N ILE A 196 -14.25 -12.55 15.57
CA ILE A 196 -15.03 -11.79 14.58
C ILE A 196 -15.72 -12.76 13.61
N THR A 197 -17.04 -12.56 13.39
CA THR A 197 -17.84 -13.31 12.41
C THR A 197 -18.27 -12.40 11.26
N LEU A 198 -18.60 -12.99 10.09
CA LEU A 198 -19.16 -12.21 8.97
C LEU A 198 -20.45 -11.49 9.35
N GLN A 199 -21.28 -12.13 10.18
CA GLN A 199 -22.52 -11.49 10.66
C GLN A 199 -22.18 -10.25 11.48
N LYS A 200 -21.22 -10.33 12.40
CA LYS A 200 -20.78 -9.16 13.19
C LYS A 200 -20.29 -8.02 12.32
N LEU A 201 -19.51 -8.31 11.28
CA LEU A 201 -19.03 -7.27 10.34
C LEU A 201 -20.19 -6.66 9.53
N ALA A 202 -21.14 -7.47 9.12
CA ALA A 202 -22.35 -6.99 8.45
C ALA A 202 -23.20 -6.11 9.37
N ASP A 203 -23.34 -6.48 10.65
CA ASP A 203 -24.06 -5.69 11.66
C ASP A 203 -23.37 -4.34 11.91
N VAL A 204 -22.02 -4.31 11.95
CA VAL A 204 -21.25 -3.06 12.05
C VAL A 204 -21.51 -2.13 10.85
N ALA A 205 -21.67 -2.70 9.66
CA ALA A 205 -22.02 -1.95 8.45
C ALA A 205 -23.50 -1.56 8.37
N GLY A 206 -24.36 -2.08 9.26
CA GLY A 206 -25.83 -1.91 9.19
C GLY A 206 -26.46 -2.61 7.98
N LEU A 207 -25.87 -3.72 7.50
CA LEU A 207 -26.25 -4.41 6.27
C LEU A 207 -26.56 -5.89 6.53
N ASN A 208 -27.37 -6.50 5.62
CA ASN A 208 -27.46 -7.94 5.61
C ASN A 208 -26.17 -8.56 5.11
N ARG A 209 -25.87 -9.79 5.55
CA ARG A 209 -24.62 -10.50 5.31
C ARG A 209 -24.27 -10.65 3.82
N GLU A 210 -25.25 -10.98 2.98
CA GLU A 210 -25.02 -11.23 1.55
C GLU A 210 -24.65 -9.95 0.80
N TYR A 211 -25.38 -8.88 1.06
CA TYR A 211 -25.11 -7.57 0.49
C TYR A 211 -23.76 -7.02 0.98
N PHE A 212 -23.49 -7.15 2.30
CA PHE A 212 -22.21 -6.78 2.88
C PHE A 212 -21.03 -7.46 2.20
N CYS A 213 -21.07 -8.80 2.02
CA CYS A 213 -19.97 -9.52 1.39
C CYS A 213 -19.67 -9.04 -0.03
N ARG A 214 -20.71 -8.79 -0.83
CA ARG A 214 -20.55 -8.26 -2.20
C ARG A 214 -20.00 -6.84 -2.19
N MET A 215 -20.62 -5.97 -1.43
CA MET A 215 -20.24 -4.56 -1.32
C MET A 215 -18.82 -4.40 -0.78
N PHE A 216 -18.45 -5.14 0.27
CA PHE A 216 -17.12 -5.09 0.82
C PHE A 216 -16.06 -5.53 -0.21
N SER A 217 -16.30 -6.65 -0.91
CA SER A 217 -15.36 -7.14 -1.93
C SER A 217 -15.27 -6.20 -3.14
N GLU A 218 -16.36 -5.55 -3.53
CA GLU A 218 -16.38 -4.54 -4.59
C GLU A 218 -15.50 -3.32 -4.23
N VAL A 219 -15.63 -2.83 -2.99
CA VAL A 219 -14.95 -1.62 -2.53
C VAL A 219 -13.51 -1.88 -2.10
N ALA A 220 -13.28 -2.98 -1.37
CA ALA A 220 -11.97 -3.31 -0.80
C ALA A 220 -11.07 -4.17 -1.71
N GLY A 221 -11.61 -4.68 -2.83
CA GLY A 221 -10.88 -5.58 -3.74
C GLY A 221 -10.63 -7.00 -3.19
N GLU A 222 -11.02 -7.27 -1.94
CA GLU A 222 -10.84 -8.57 -1.28
C GLU A 222 -12.00 -8.85 -0.31
N THR A 223 -12.14 -10.10 0.17
CA THR A 223 -13.17 -10.41 1.15
C THR A 223 -12.82 -9.85 2.54
N ALA A 224 -13.82 -9.53 3.36
CA ALA A 224 -13.61 -9.03 4.72
C ALA A 224 -12.81 -10.00 5.60
N PHE A 225 -12.95 -11.31 5.40
CA PHE A 225 -12.14 -12.32 6.12
C PHE A 225 -10.70 -12.40 5.61
N THR A 226 -10.46 -12.17 4.33
CA THR A 226 -9.11 -12.07 3.77
C THR A 226 -8.40 -10.88 4.39
N TYR A 227 -9.06 -9.73 4.43
CA TYR A 227 -8.55 -8.52 5.09
C TYR A 227 -8.26 -8.75 6.58
N LEU A 228 -9.22 -9.30 7.34
CA LEU A 228 -9.04 -9.62 8.76
C LEU A 228 -7.83 -10.53 9.00
N ASN A 229 -7.70 -11.60 8.24
CA ASN A 229 -6.59 -12.53 8.38
C ASN A 229 -5.24 -11.86 8.04
N ARG A 230 -5.20 -11.04 7.00
CA ARG A 230 -4.01 -10.28 6.62
C ARG A 230 -3.61 -9.30 7.72
N TYR A 231 -4.57 -8.57 8.28
CA TYR A 231 -4.33 -7.66 9.40
C TYR A 231 -3.79 -8.38 10.64
N ARG A 232 -4.40 -9.51 11.00
CA ARG A 232 -3.94 -10.37 12.11
C ARG A 232 -2.52 -10.89 11.91
N ILE A 233 -2.17 -11.29 10.69
CA ILE A 233 -0.80 -11.72 10.37
C ILE A 233 0.18 -10.58 10.50
N LYS A 234 -0.16 -9.38 10.00
CA LYS A 234 0.68 -8.18 10.17
C LYS A 234 0.98 -7.93 11.66
N LYS A 235 -0.05 -7.97 12.52
CA LYS A 235 0.12 -7.85 13.99
C LYS A 235 0.92 -9.00 14.59
N GLY A 236 0.70 -10.22 14.12
CA GLY A 236 1.49 -11.39 14.54
C GLY A 236 2.98 -11.24 14.22
N ILE A 237 3.33 -10.66 13.09
CA ILE A 237 4.71 -10.39 12.69
C ILE A 237 5.34 -9.32 13.59
N GLU A 238 4.61 -8.26 13.93
CA GLU A 238 5.06 -7.25 14.90
C GLU A 238 5.43 -7.91 16.23
N TYR A 239 4.58 -8.81 16.77
CA TYR A 239 4.87 -9.57 18.00
C TYR A 239 6.05 -10.55 17.82
N LEU A 240 6.14 -11.24 16.66
CA LEU A 240 7.24 -12.18 16.40
C LEU A 240 8.60 -11.47 16.37
N LYS A 241 8.64 -10.23 15.86
CA LYS A 241 9.86 -9.42 15.76
C LYS A 241 10.19 -8.69 17.08
N GLY A 242 9.17 -8.24 17.80
CA GLY A 242 9.33 -7.38 18.97
C GLY A 242 9.32 -8.10 20.32
N THR A 243 9.06 -9.42 20.38
CA THR A 243 8.92 -10.15 21.65
C THR A 243 9.41 -11.60 21.57
N ASP A 244 9.72 -12.17 22.73
CA ASP A 244 10.06 -13.59 22.90
C ASP A 244 8.84 -14.49 23.19
N MET A 245 7.63 -13.98 22.98
CA MET A 245 6.40 -14.75 23.20
C MET A 245 6.37 -15.99 22.31
N THR A 246 5.80 -17.09 22.83
CA THR A 246 5.61 -18.29 22.02
C THR A 246 4.65 -18.04 20.86
N VAL A 247 4.83 -18.73 19.73
CA VAL A 247 3.95 -18.62 18.57
C VAL A 247 2.48 -18.93 18.92
N GLN A 248 2.27 -19.86 19.85
CA GLN A 248 0.94 -20.18 20.36
C GLN A 248 0.29 -18.98 21.07
N LYS A 249 1.04 -18.28 21.92
CA LYS A 249 0.54 -17.07 22.62
C LYS A 249 0.24 -15.95 21.62
N ILE A 250 1.15 -15.73 20.66
CA ILE A 250 0.97 -14.72 19.60
C ILE A 250 -0.27 -15.02 18.77
N SER A 251 -0.46 -16.28 18.35
CA SER A 251 -1.65 -16.67 17.57
C SER A 251 -2.96 -16.36 18.30
N GLY A 252 -3.01 -16.62 19.60
CA GLY A 252 -4.16 -16.29 20.44
C GLY A 252 -4.39 -14.77 20.56
N LEU A 253 -3.34 -13.99 20.80
CA LEU A 253 -3.41 -12.52 20.85
C LEU A 253 -3.88 -11.91 19.52
N CYS A 254 -3.55 -12.56 18.40
CA CYS A 254 -4.00 -12.14 17.08
C CYS A 254 -5.39 -12.69 16.70
N GLY A 255 -6.11 -13.31 17.63
CA GLY A 255 -7.48 -13.79 17.41
C GLY A 255 -7.61 -15.05 16.55
N PHE A 256 -6.54 -15.83 16.37
CA PHE A 256 -6.62 -17.14 15.73
C PHE A 256 -7.05 -18.21 16.73
N GLU A 257 -8.05 -19.02 16.36
CA GLU A 257 -8.56 -20.10 17.23
C GLU A 257 -7.51 -21.19 17.49
N THR A 258 -6.60 -21.42 16.51
CA THR A 258 -5.52 -22.41 16.64
C THR A 258 -4.21 -21.89 16.08
N ALA A 259 -3.10 -22.26 16.70
CA ALA A 259 -1.77 -21.97 16.18
C ALA A 259 -1.55 -22.57 14.78
N SER A 260 -2.11 -23.76 14.52
CA SER A 260 -2.01 -24.41 13.21
C SER A 260 -2.64 -23.57 12.09
N TYR A 261 -3.77 -22.93 12.37
CA TYR A 261 -4.40 -22.03 11.39
C TYR A 261 -3.58 -20.74 11.21
N PHE A 262 -3.02 -20.18 12.29
CA PHE A 262 -2.06 -19.06 12.21
C PHE A 262 -0.87 -19.41 11.32
N TYR A 263 -0.24 -20.59 11.52
CA TYR A 263 0.86 -21.06 10.67
C TYR A 263 0.47 -21.14 9.20
N LYS A 264 -0.71 -21.72 8.89
CA LYS A 264 -1.21 -21.84 7.52
C LYS A 264 -1.40 -20.46 6.88
N VAL A 265 -2.05 -19.54 7.58
CA VAL A 265 -2.38 -18.20 7.08
C VAL A 265 -1.10 -17.36 6.95
N CYS A 266 -0.18 -17.43 7.93
CA CYS A 266 1.11 -16.79 7.87
C CYS A 266 1.91 -17.24 6.64
N LYS A 267 1.99 -18.56 6.39
CA LYS A 267 2.66 -19.08 5.21
C LYS A 267 1.97 -18.68 3.89
N GLN A 268 0.63 -18.52 3.92
CA GLN A 268 -0.14 -18.08 2.76
C GLN A 268 0.17 -16.62 2.40
N PHE A 269 0.22 -15.70 3.38
CA PHE A 269 0.45 -14.28 3.14
C PHE A 269 1.94 -13.91 3.02
N GLU A 270 2.80 -14.53 3.83
CA GLU A 270 4.22 -14.17 3.92
C GLU A 270 5.17 -15.13 3.19
N GLY A 271 4.67 -16.29 2.74
CA GLY A 271 5.49 -17.36 2.16
C GLY A 271 6.41 -18.06 3.15
N LYS A 272 6.45 -17.61 4.41
CA LYS A 272 7.31 -18.10 5.49
C LYS A 272 6.47 -18.50 6.69
N SER A 273 6.98 -19.45 7.48
CA SER A 273 6.36 -19.80 8.76
C SER A 273 6.70 -18.75 9.83
N PRO A 274 5.87 -18.63 10.89
CA PRO A 274 6.17 -17.74 12.02
C PRO A 274 7.54 -17.97 12.64
N ARG A 275 7.99 -19.24 12.66
CA ARG A 275 9.32 -19.61 13.18
C ARG A 275 10.43 -19.04 12.29
N GLN A 276 10.33 -19.23 10.98
CA GLN A 276 11.30 -18.67 10.02
C GLN A 276 11.38 -17.14 10.10
N ILE A 277 10.24 -16.46 10.27
CA ILE A 277 10.21 -14.99 10.43
C ILE A 277 10.97 -14.56 11.68
N ARG A 278 10.82 -15.29 12.79
CA ARG A 278 11.54 -15.00 14.04
C ARG A 278 13.05 -15.26 13.91
N GLU A 279 13.45 -16.38 13.32
CA GLU A 279 14.84 -16.77 13.13
C GLU A 279 15.60 -15.74 12.28
N GLU A 280 14.97 -15.17 11.25
CA GLU A 280 15.55 -14.10 10.43
C GLU A 280 15.87 -12.83 11.23
N VAL A 281 15.02 -12.46 12.18
CA VAL A 281 15.24 -11.27 13.02
C VAL A 281 16.33 -11.50 14.07
N GLN A 282 16.44 -12.73 14.56
CA GLN A 282 17.46 -13.10 15.57
C GLN A 282 18.83 -13.40 14.96
N GLY A 283 19.00 -13.27 13.63
CA GLY A 283 20.28 -13.50 12.95
C GLY A 283 20.72 -14.97 12.93
N ILE A 284 19.82 -15.91 13.23
CA ILE A 284 20.11 -17.34 13.21
C ILE A 284 19.94 -17.80 11.76
N GLN A 285 21.08 -17.97 11.04
CA GLN A 285 21.06 -18.65 9.74
C GLN A 285 20.61 -20.10 9.95
N VAL A 286 19.50 -20.47 9.31
CA VAL A 286 19.09 -21.87 9.20
C VAL A 286 19.96 -22.54 8.14
N PRO A 287 20.57 -23.70 8.43
CA PRO A 287 21.37 -24.46 7.47
C PRO A 287 20.56 -24.96 6.27
#